data_029f0b8cf96d89ec6438d770d2dcf925
#
_entry.id   029f0b8cf96d89ec6438d770d2dcf925
#
_cell.length_a   1.000
_cell.length_b   1.000
_cell.length_c   1.000
_cell.angle_alpha   90.00
_cell.angle_beta   90.00
_cell.angle_gamma   90.00
#
_symmetry.space_group_name_H-M   'P 1'
#
loop_
_entity.id
_entity.type
_entity.pdbx_description
1 polymer ?
#
loop_
_entity_poly.entity_id
_entity_poly.type
_entity_poly.pdbx_seq_one_letter_code
_entity_poly.pdbx_strand_id
1 'polypeptide(L)'
;LIDRSLPPSSGTTSVKANLGSQTSNGIEFSLWGKIIKTRDWEWSLSVNGLHSKTTINNISDAMKRMNEQNASGFTSSDGSTNIASSSPLFQYREGESPSAIYAVRSAGIDPATGNEIFIKKDGSYTYKYDSKDQVSCGDTNPTLQGSISSMLQYKNFSLTASFSYRFGGEMYNSTRALKVENV
;
A
#
# COMPACT_ATOMS: atom_id res chain seq x y z
N LEU A 1 5.84 3.40 15.74
CA LEU A 1 6.50 2.26 16.41
C LEU A 1 6.50 1.08 15.45
N ILE A 2 7.66 0.50 15.20
CA ILE A 2 7.84 -0.66 14.31
C ILE A 2 8.47 -1.79 15.12
N ASP A 3 8.08 -3.02 14.83
CA ASP A 3 8.65 -4.20 15.47
C ASP A 3 10.09 -4.42 14.96
N ARG A 4 11.04 -4.39 15.86
CA ARG A 4 12.44 -4.75 15.61
C ARG A 4 12.70 -6.14 16.14
N SER A 5 13.14 -7.06 15.26
CA SER A 5 13.56 -8.39 15.71
C SER A 5 14.84 -8.30 16.56
N LEU A 6 14.86 -9.09 17.61
CA LEU A 6 15.99 -9.21 18.52
C LEU A 6 16.62 -10.60 18.39
N PRO A 7 17.92 -10.74 18.73
CA PRO A 7 18.56 -12.05 18.79
C PRO A 7 17.84 -12.97 19.81
N PRO A 8 17.78 -14.28 19.57
CA PRO A 8 17.15 -15.24 20.49
C PRO A 8 17.68 -15.19 21.93
N SER A 9 18.90 -14.71 22.10
CA SER A 9 19.56 -14.53 23.42
C SER A 9 18.92 -13.47 24.31
N SER A 10 18.06 -12.60 23.75
CA SER A 10 17.39 -11.51 24.50
C SER A 10 16.09 -11.94 25.19
N GLY A 11 15.66 -13.20 25.02
CA GLY A 11 14.42 -13.74 25.62
C GLY A 11 13.11 -13.21 25.01
N THR A 12 13.19 -12.27 24.08
CA THR A 12 12.04 -11.75 23.30
C THR A 12 12.38 -11.74 21.82
N THR A 13 11.39 -12.08 20.97
CA THR A 13 11.59 -12.15 19.52
C THR A 13 11.56 -10.78 18.84
N SER A 14 10.84 -9.84 19.43
CA SER A 14 10.73 -8.48 18.89
C SER A 14 10.50 -7.44 19.99
N VAL A 15 10.92 -6.21 19.71
CA VAL A 15 10.69 -5.02 20.54
C VAL A 15 10.15 -3.91 19.65
N LYS A 16 9.16 -3.18 20.13
CA LYS A 16 8.65 -1.98 19.44
C LYS A 16 9.61 -0.82 19.67
N ALA A 17 10.20 -0.31 18.60
CA ALA A 17 11.12 0.82 18.65
C ALA A 17 10.61 1.98 17.78
N ASN A 18 10.98 3.20 18.17
CA ASN A 18 10.77 4.38 17.33
C ASN A 18 11.93 4.48 16.34
N LEU A 19 11.66 4.11 15.09
CA LEU A 19 12.69 4.00 14.04
C LEU A 19 12.67 5.16 13.05
N GLY A 20 11.84 6.17 13.28
CA GLY A 20 11.76 7.31 12.39
C GLY A 20 10.65 8.29 12.77
N SER A 21 10.50 9.33 11.96
CA SER A 21 9.43 10.32 12.06
C SER A 21 8.66 10.39 10.74
N GLN A 22 7.36 10.67 10.85
CA GLN A 22 6.50 10.89 9.69
C GLN A 22 5.57 12.06 9.95
N THR A 23 5.17 12.73 8.87
CA THR A 23 4.15 13.78 8.88
C THR A 23 2.93 13.28 8.12
N SER A 24 1.76 13.45 8.70
CA SER A 24 0.48 13.13 8.06
C SER A 24 -0.34 14.41 7.95
N ASN A 25 -0.74 14.76 6.73
CA ASN A 25 -1.60 15.91 6.45
C ASN A 25 -2.86 15.40 5.76
N GLY A 26 -4.01 16.00 6.09
CA GLY A 26 -5.26 15.57 5.50
C GLY A 26 -6.38 16.57 5.68
N ILE A 27 -7.45 16.33 4.95
CA ILE A 27 -8.71 17.07 5.04
C ILE A 27 -9.81 16.04 5.25
N GLU A 28 -10.61 16.29 6.28
CA GLU A 28 -11.83 15.52 6.58
C GLU A 28 -13.02 16.44 6.45
N PHE A 29 -14.11 15.92 5.86
CA PHE A 29 -15.39 16.60 5.83
C PHE A 29 -16.52 15.65 6.21
N SER A 30 -17.54 16.19 6.85
CA SER A 30 -18.79 15.51 7.17
C SER A 30 -19.94 16.45 6.93
N LEU A 31 -20.86 16.03 6.07
CA LEU A 31 -22.05 16.77 5.70
C LEU A 31 -23.26 15.91 6.04
N TRP A 32 -24.24 16.50 6.69
CA TRP A 32 -25.52 15.89 6.97
C TRP A 32 -26.64 16.86 6.64
N GLY A 33 -27.72 16.35 6.10
CA GLY A 33 -28.90 17.17 5.82
C GLY A 33 -30.17 16.36 5.62
N LYS A 34 -31.28 16.97 5.97
CA LYS A 34 -32.61 16.49 5.58
C LYS A 34 -32.96 17.07 4.24
N ILE A 35 -33.07 16.22 3.23
CA ILE A 35 -33.31 16.60 1.82
C ILE A 35 -34.81 16.81 1.63
N ILE A 36 -35.65 15.91 2.21
CA ILE A 36 -37.10 15.97 2.15
C ILE A 36 -37.65 15.82 3.57
N LYS A 37 -38.59 16.69 3.92
CA LYS A 37 -39.34 16.57 5.15
C LYS A 37 -40.77 17.02 4.89
N THR A 38 -41.68 16.06 4.77
CA THR A 38 -43.12 16.26 4.63
C THR A 38 -43.85 15.49 5.70
N ARG A 39 -45.21 15.48 5.70
CA ARG A 39 -46.01 14.74 6.64
C ARG A 39 -45.78 13.22 6.59
N ASP A 40 -45.57 12.68 5.36
CA ASP A 40 -45.51 11.25 5.11
C ASP A 40 -44.10 10.80 4.71
N TRP A 41 -43.21 11.73 4.29
CA TRP A 41 -41.88 11.46 3.81
C TRP A 41 -40.80 12.22 4.59
N GLU A 42 -39.79 11.52 5.03
CA GLU A 42 -38.56 12.11 5.54
C GLU A 42 -37.37 11.43 4.87
N TRP A 43 -36.54 12.23 4.22
CA TRP A 43 -35.31 11.72 3.63
C TRP A 43 -34.13 12.53 4.15
N SER A 44 -33.14 11.83 4.74
CA SER A 44 -31.90 12.40 5.20
C SER A 44 -30.72 11.74 4.51
N LEU A 45 -29.67 12.52 4.26
CA LEU A 45 -28.45 12.11 3.64
C LEU A 45 -27.28 12.54 4.52
N SER A 46 -26.32 11.64 4.71
CA SER A 46 -25.03 11.90 5.35
C SER A 46 -23.91 11.50 4.41
N VAL A 47 -22.95 12.39 4.20
CA VAL A 47 -21.75 12.14 3.37
C VAL A 47 -20.54 12.53 4.19
N ASN A 48 -19.59 11.65 4.31
CA ASN A 48 -18.30 11.97 4.90
C ASN A 48 -17.17 11.53 3.97
N GLY A 49 -16.04 12.19 4.10
CA GLY A 49 -14.84 11.88 3.31
C GLY A 49 -13.59 12.33 4.02
N LEU A 50 -12.53 11.53 3.83
CA LEU A 50 -11.18 11.77 4.32
C LEU A 50 -10.21 11.66 3.16
N HIS A 51 -9.44 12.72 2.95
CA HIS A 51 -8.22 12.71 2.15
C HIS A 51 -7.03 12.86 3.08
N SER A 52 -6.07 11.95 3.03
CA SER A 52 -4.85 12.03 3.84
C SER A 52 -3.63 11.58 3.06
N LYS A 53 -2.51 12.27 3.31
CA LYS A 53 -1.19 11.91 2.78
C LYS A 53 -0.19 11.85 3.93
N THR A 54 0.48 10.73 4.06
CA THR A 54 1.54 10.52 5.05
C THR A 54 2.88 10.42 4.33
N THR A 55 3.88 11.12 4.86
CA THR A 55 5.24 11.13 4.30
C THR A 55 6.24 10.87 5.42
N ILE A 56 7.21 10.00 5.15
CA ILE A 56 8.33 9.72 6.05
C ILE A 56 9.32 10.87 5.98
N ASN A 57 9.60 11.50 7.12
CA ASN A 57 10.56 12.61 7.18
C ASN A 57 11.99 12.12 7.42
N ASN A 58 12.13 11.12 8.30
CA ASN A 58 13.44 10.60 8.68
C ASN A 58 13.33 9.12 9.05
N ILE A 59 14.35 8.36 8.70
CA ILE A 59 14.51 6.95 9.08
C ILE A 59 15.82 6.76 9.85
N SER A 60 15.78 5.89 10.88
CA SER A 60 16.96 5.51 11.64
C SER A 60 17.88 4.56 10.84
N ASP A 61 19.14 4.44 11.26
CA ASP A 61 20.07 3.49 10.66
C ASP A 61 19.61 2.04 10.81
N ALA A 62 18.86 1.73 11.88
CA ALA A 62 18.26 0.41 12.04
C ALA A 62 17.22 0.12 10.96
N MET A 63 16.45 1.12 10.55
CA MET A 63 15.47 0.99 9.46
C MET A 63 16.14 0.90 8.09
N LYS A 64 17.24 1.62 7.87
CA LYS A 64 18.05 1.48 6.65
C LYS A 64 18.56 0.05 6.49
N ARG A 65 19.10 -0.55 7.57
CA ARG A 65 19.55 -1.95 7.57
C ARG A 65 18.41 -2.93 7.32
N MET A 66 17.23 -2.67 7.85
CA MET A 66 16.04 -3.50 7.57
C MET A 66 15.64 -3.42 6.09
N ASN A 67 15.68 -2.24 5.49
CA ASN A 67 15.46 -2.08 4.05
C ASN A 67 16.48 -2.87 3.22
N GLU A 68 17.76 -2.86 3.61
CA GLU A 68 18.82 -3.62 2.97
C GLU A 68 18.59 -5.13 3.09
N GLN A 69 18.18 -5.61 4.27
CA GLN A 69 17.84 -7.01 4.49
C GLN A 69 16.61 -7.43 3.67
N ASN A 70 15.57 -6.60 3.63
CA ASN A 70 14.39 -6.85 2.82
C ASN A 70 14.74 -6.86 1.31
N ALA A 71 15.60 -5.98 0.87
CA ALA A 71 16.07 -5.96 -0.52
C ALA A 71 16.92 -7.20 -0.87
N SER A 72 17.79 -7.65 0.05
CA SER A 72 18.64 -8.83 -0.18
C SER A 72 17.88 -10.16 -0.14
N GLY A 73 16.72 -10.21 0.53
CA GLY A 73 15.88 -11.41 0.61
C GLY A 73 15.31 -11.88 -0.75
N PHE A 74 15.38 -11.03 -1.78
CA PHE A 74 14.98 -11.39 -3.15
C PHE A 74 16.11 -12.00 -4.00
N THR A 75 17.35 -11.99 -3.51
CA THR A 75 18.50 -12.49 -4.26
C THR A 75 19.13 -13.65 -3.52
N SER A 76 19.19 -14.83 -4.13
CA SER A 76 19.94 -15.97 -3.59
C SER A 76 21.44 -15.70 -3.60
N SER A 77 22.20 -16.44 -2.78
CA SER A 77 23.66 -16.32 -2.70
C SER A 77 24.40 -16.65 -4.02
N ASP A 78 23.73 -17.34 -4.92
CA ASP A 78 24.22 -17.66 -6.29
C ASP A 78 23.85 -16.58 -7.33
N GLY A 79 23.18 -15.49 -6.91
CA GLY A 79 22.73 -14.40 -7.79
C GLY A 79 21.43 -14.71 -8.54
N SER A 80 20.79 -15.85 -8.29
CA SER A 80 19.47 -16.16 -8.85
C SER A 80 18.37 -15.44 -8.08
N THR A 81 17.30 -15.08 -8.77
CA THR A 81 16.12 -14.47 -8.14
C THR A 81 15.36 -15.52 -7.33
N ASN A 82 15.17 -15.28 -6.04
CA ASN A 82 14.40 -16.19 -5.20
C ASN A 82 12.90 -15.95 -5.43
N ILE A 83 12.31 -16.65 -6.38
CA ILE A 83 10.91 -16.55 -6.79
C ILE A 83 9.94 -16.92 -5.65
N ALA A 84 10.42 -17.67 -4.65
CA ALA A 84 9.60 -18.04 -3.48
C ALA A 84 9.15 -16.84 -2.61
N SER A 85 9.71 -15.63 -2.86
CA SER A 85 9.35 -14.39 -2.17
C SER A 85 8.84 -13.33 -3.15
N SER A 86 7.86 -13.71 -3.99
CA SER A 86 7.26 -12.84 -5.01
C SER A 86 6.47 -11.64 -4.46
N SER A 87 6.18 -11.63 -3.16
CA SER A 87 5.49 -10.50 -2.53
C SER A 87 6.46 -9.36 -2.22
N PRO A 88 6.14 -8.12 -2.65
CA PRO A 88 6.95 -6.97 -2.31
C PRO A 88 7.06 -6.81 -0.79
N LEU A 89 8.29 -6.76 -0.27
CA LEU A 89 8.53 -6.48 1.13
C LEU A 89 8.49 -4.97 1.38
N PHE A 90 8.03 -4.59 2.56
CA PHE A 90 7.98 -3.18 2.94
C PHE A 90 9.39 -2.58 2.95
N GLN A 91 9.51 -1.42 2.33
CA GLN A 91 10.67 -0.55 2.42
C GLN A 91 10.22 0.82 2.89
N TYR A 92 11.07 1.49 3.64
CA TYR A 92 10.80 2.82 4.17
C TYR A 92 11.86 3.77 3.64
N ARG A 93 11.44 4.76 2.86
CA ARG A 93 12.33 5.77 2.28
C ARG A 93 11.88 7.16 2.68
N GLU A 94 12.84 8.03 2.98
CA GLU A 94 12.56 9.44 3.28
C GLU A 94 11.93 10.12 2.07
N GLY A 95 10.90 10.94 2.32
CA GLY A 95 10.13 11.60 1.28
C GLY A 95 8.98 10.79 0.70
N GLU A 96 8.91 9.48 0.99
CA GLU A 96 7.91 8.55 0.46
C GLU A 96 6.83 8.21 1.49
N SER A 97 5.78 7.55 1.03
CA SER A 97 4.73 7.03 1.92
C SER A 97 5.21 5.80 2.68
N PRO A 98 4.81 5.61 3.96
CA PRO A 98 5.10 4.37 4.70
C PRO A 98 4.39 3.13 4.15
N SER A 99 3.41 3.31 3.28
CA SER A 99 2.64 2.27 2.61
C SER A 99 2.94 2.16 1.11
N ALA A 100 4.03 2.79 0.65
CA ALA A 100 4.46 2.70 -0.73
C ALA A 100 4.86 1.27 -1.11
N ILE A 101 4.45 0.85 -2.31
CA ILE A 101 4.79 -0.45 -2.90
C ILE A 101 6.03 -0.25 -3.77
N TYR A 102 7.08 -1.00 -3.48
CA TYR A 102 8.32 -0.96 -4.24
C TYR A 102 8.48 -2.21 -5.10
N ALA A 103 8.76 -2.01 -6.38
CA ALA A 103 9.05 -3.10 -7.32
C ALA A 103 10.07 -2.65 -8.36
N VAL A 104 10.76 -3.61 -8.98
CA VAL A 104 11.52 -3.37 -10.21
C VAL A 104 10.52 -3.38 -11.35
N ARG A 105 10.54 -2.34 -12.17
CA ARG A 105 9.63 -2.24 -13.32
C ARG A 105 10.04 -3.21 -14.40
N SER A 106 9.06 -3.88 -15.01
CA SER A 106 9.23 -4.77 -16.15
C SER A 106 8.79 -4.07 -17.44
N ALA A 107 9.56 -4.24 -18.51
CA ALA A 107 9.17 -3.85 -19.87
C ALA A 107 8.44 -5.00 -20.60
N GLY A 108 8.26 -6.14 -19.94
CA GLY A 108 7.68 -7.35 -20.52
C GLY A 108 8.73 -8.39 -20.88
N ILE A 109 8.29 -9.38 -21.66
CA ILE A 109 9.14 -10.50 -22.09
C ILE A 109 9.67 -10.20 -23.50
N ASP A 110 10.98 -10.37 -23.69
CA ASP A 110 11.60 -10.30 -25.00
C ASP A 110 11.13 -11.49 -25.89
N PRO A 111 10.42 -11.25 -26.99
CA PRO A 111 9.92 -12.32 -27.82
C PRO A 111 11.01 -13.14 -28.51
N ALA A 112 12.23 -12.61 -28.63
CA ALA A 112 13.34 -13.31 -29.27
C ALA A 112 14.04 -14.30 -28.33
N THR A 113 14.13 -13.98 -27.04
CA THR A 113 14.88 -14.76 -26.03
C THR A 113 14.00 -15.44 -24.99
N GLY A 114 12.72 -14.98 -24.83
CA GLY A 114 11.82 -15.44 -23.79
C GLY A 114 12.17 -14.90 -22.38
N ASN A 115 13.20 -14.04 -22.26
CA ASN A 115 13.63 -13.49 -20.99
C ASN A 115 12.83 -12.21 -20.63
N GLU A 116 12.61 -11.99 -19.34
CA GLU A 116 12.03 -10.75 -18.86
C GLU A 116 13.02 -9.59 -18.96
N ILE A 117 12.53 -8.43 -19.41
CA ILE A 117 13.29 -7.20 -19.52
C ILE A 117 12.95 -6.30 -18.33
N PHE A 118 13.93 -6.01 -17.49
CA PHE A 118 13.78 -5.10 -16.35
C PHE A 118 14.21 -3.69 -16.72
N ILE A 119 13.55 -2.70 -16.10
CA ILE A 119 13.87 -1.27 -16.27
C ILE A 119 14.60 -0.81 -15.01
N LYS A 120 15.84 -0.40 -15.16
CA LYS A 120 16.63 0.16 -14.08
C LYS A 120 16.13 1.54 -13.64
N LYS A 121 16.62 2.05 -12.51
CA LYS A 121 16.30 3.40 -12.02
C LYS A 121 16.66 4.51 -13.00
N ASP A 122 17.74 4.33 -13.76
CA ASP A 122 18.22 5.26 -14.79
C ASP A 122 17.43 5.19 -16.11
N GLY A 123 16.46 4.27 -16.19
CA GLY A 123 15.63 4.04 -17.37
C GLY A 123 16.24 3.07 -18.38
N SER A 124 17.46 2.56 -18.18
CA SER A 124 18.07 1.56 -19.06
C SER A 124 17.45 0.18 -18.86
N TYR A 125 17.58 -0.68 -19.88
CA TYR A 125 17.03 -2.04 -19.87
C TYR A 125 18.10 -3.07 -19.49
N THR A 126 17.69 -4.13 -18.82
CA THR A 126 18.53 -5.27 -18.45
C THR A 126 17.71 -6.54 -18.36
N TYR A 127 18.34 -7.69 -18.63
CA TYR A 127 17.74 -9.01 -18.37
C TYR A 127 18.04 -9.52 -16.96
N LYS A 128 18.86 -8.81 -16.19
CA LYS A 128 19.23 -9.22 -14.84
C LYS A 128 18.43 -8.42 -13.82
N TYR A 129 17.68 -9.13 -12.95
CA TYR A 129 17.00 -8.54 -11.82
C TYR A 129 18.02 -8.00 -10.81
N ASP A 130 17.82 -6.76 -10.34
CA ASP A 130 18.56 -6.18 -9.22
C ASP A 130 17.56 -5.44 -8.30
N SER A 131 17.51 -5.84 -7.03
CA SER A 131 16.63 -5.21 -6.03
C SER A 131 16.95 -3.73 -5.78
N LYS A 132 18.15 -3.26 -6.15
CA LYS A 132 18.54 -1.86 -6.05
C LYS A 132 17.76 -0.97 -7.04
N ASP A 133 17.24 -1.56 -8.11
CA ASP A 133 16.46 -0.86 -9.14
C ASP A 133 14.97 -0.73 -8.78
N GLN A 134 14.56 -1.15 -7.58
CA GLN A 134 13.20 -0.95 -7.09
C GLN A 134 12.85 0.54 -6.99
N VAL A 135 11.71 0.90 -7.53
CA VAL A 135 11.09 2.23 -7.48
C VAL A 135 9.71 2.13 -6.84
N SER A 136 9.19 3.25 -6.35
CA SER A 136 7.80 3.32 -5.89
C SER A 136 6.87 3.15 -7.09
N CYS A 137 6.04 2.11 -7.05
CA CYS A 137 5.09 1.75 -8.11
C CYS A 137 3.65 2.07 -7.73
N GLY A 138 3.41 2.46 -6.47
CA GLY A 138 2.09 2.79 -5.98
C GLY A 138 2.06 2.93 -4.47
N ASP A 139 0.88 3.17 -3.92
CA ASP A 139 0.61 3.30 -2.49
C ASP A 139 -0.64 2.49 -2.13
N THR A 140 -0.57 1.71 -1.07
CA THR A 140 -1.73 0.94 -0.59
C THR A 140 -2.78 1.82 0.08
N ASN A 141 -2.41 3.03 0.53
CA ASN A 141 -3.37 3.95 1.12
C ASN A 141 -4.24 4.60 0.05
N PRO A 142 -5.57 4.64 0.25
CA PRO A 142 -6.46 5.33 -0.66
C PRO A 142 -6.24 6.85 -0.58
N THR A 143 -6.34 7.51 -1.74
CA THR A 143 -6.28 8.97 -1.82
C THR A 143 -7.51 9.62 -1.19
N LEU A 144 -8.67 9.00 -1.35
CA LEU A 144 -9.94 9.46 -0.79
C LEU A 144 -10.75 8.26 -0.31
N GLN A 145 -11.27 8.35 0.90
CA GLN A 145 -12.17 7.34 1.45
C GLN A 145 -13.28 7.99 2.27
N GLY A 146 -14.41 7.30 2.36
CA GLY A 146 -15.52 7.81 3.13
C GLY A 146 -16.75 6.94 3.04
N SER A 147 -17.87 7.50 3.44
CA SER A 147 -19.17 6.82 3.35
C SER A 147 -20.29 7.78 2.98
N ILE A 148 -21.33 7.20 2.41
CA ILE A 148 -22.60 7.87 2.10
C ILE A 148 -23.69 7.04 2.77
N SER A 149 -24.48 7.65 3.64
CA SER A 149 -25.61 7.02 4.31
C SER A 149 -26.89 7.75 3.97
N SER A 150 -27.88 7.02 3.50
CA SER A 150 -29.19 7.52 3.12
C SER A 150 -30.24 6.85 4.00
N MET A 151 -31.07 7.64 4.65
CA MET A 151 -32.20 7.18 5.41
C MET A 151 -33.47 7.77 4.83
N LEU A 152 -34.34 6.91 4.33
CA LEU A 152 -35.65 7.25 3.79
C LEU A 152 -36.73 6.68 4.68
N GLN A 153 -37.66 7.53 5.14
CA GLN A 153 -38.82 7.13 5.89
C GLN A 153 -40.06 7.52 5.11
N TYR A 154 -40.97 6.58 4.98
CA TYR A 154 -42.32 6.80 4.43
C TYR A 154 -43.35 6.22 5.38
N LYS A 155 -44.11 7.07 6.02
CA LYS A 155 -45.09 6.69 7.08
C LYS A 155 -44.43 5.80 8.14
N ASN A 156 -44.83 4.51 8.19
CA ASN A 156 -44.32 3.52 9.13
C ASN A 156 -43.16 2.68 8.59
N PHE A 157 -42.72 2.91 7.35
CA PHE A 157 -41.63 2.20 6.73
C PHE A 157 -40.37 3.05 6.75
N SER A 158 -39.24 2.42 7.10
CA SER A 158 -37.95 3.06 7.02
C SER A 158 -36.96 2.18 6.23
N LEU A 159 -36.18 2.83 5.35
CA LEU A 159 -35.10 2.21 4.60
C LEU A 159 -33.83 2.98 4.89
N THR A 160 -32.80 2.26 5.35
CA THR A 160 -31.46 2.81 5.52
C THR A 160 -30.49 2.08 4.61
N ALA A 161 -29.73 2.83 3.80
CA ALA A 161 -28.69 2.32 2.96
C ALA A 161 -27.39 3.06 3.27
N SER A 162 -26.30 2.32 3.46
CA SER A 162 -24.98 2.87 3.70
C SER A 162 -23.97 2.27 2.72
N PHE A 163 -23.18 3.14 2.08
CA PHE A 163 -22.16 2.79 1.12
C PHE A 163 -20.83 3.34 1.60
N SER A 164 -19.81 2.50 1.64
CA SER A 164 -18.43 2.93 1.83
C SER A 164 -17.73 3.02 0.49
N TYR A 165 -16.91 4.03 0.31
CA TYR A 165 -16.15 4.22 -0.91
C TYR A 165 -14.67 4.42 -0.60
N ARG A 166 -13.83 3.95 -1.53
CA ARG A 166 -12.38 4.16 -1.56
C ARG A 166 -11.96 4.45 -3.00
N PHE A 167 -11.21 5.52 -3.18
CA PHE A 167 -10.64 5.89 -4.47
C PHE A 167 -9.13 6.02 -4.33
N GLY A 168 -8.42 5.57 -5.36
CA GLY A 168 -6.98 5.44 -5.32
C GLY A 168 -6.55 4.28 -4.39
N GLY A 169 -5.25 4.11 -4.29
CA GLY A 169 -4.63 2.98 -3.60
C GLY A 169 -4.48 1.76 -4.51
N GLU A 170 -3.27 1.22 -4.50
CA GLU A 170 -2.91 0.03 -5.26
C GLU A 170 -2.77 -1.16 -4.33
N MET A 171 -2.95 -2.34 -4.90
CA MET A 171 -2.83 -3.59 -4.17
C MET A 171 -2.01 -4.59 -4.98
N TYR A 172 -1.07 -5.25 -4.31
CA TYR A 172 -0.36 -6.37 -4.93
C TYR A 172 -1.31 -7.55 -5.16
N ASN A 173 -1.43 -7.99 -6.41
CA ASN A 173 -2.30 -9.08 -6.79
C ASN A 173 -1.58 -10.44 -6.64
N SER A 174 -1.47 -10.92 -5.42
CA SER A 174 -0.84 -12.22 -5.10
C SER A 174 -1.49 -13.41 -5.82
N THR A 175 -2.80 -13.36 -6.03
CA THR A 175 -3.53 -14.43 -6.73
C THR A 175 -3.08 -14.55 -8.19
N ARG A 176 -2.88 -13.41 -8.86
CA ARG A 176 -2.37 -13.40 -10.23
C ARG A 176 -0.93 -13.88 -10.30
N ALA A 177 -0.07 -13.37 -9.42
CA ALA A 177 1.32 -13.77 -9.35
C ALA A 177 1.46 -15.29 -9.16
N LEU A 178 0.81 -15.84 -8.12
CA LEU A 178 0.86 -17.29 -7.82
C LEU A 178 0.29 -18.18 -8.95
N LYS A 179 -0.65 -17.68 -9.74
CA LYS A 179 -1.23 -18.47 -10.85
C LYS A 179 -0.39 -18.41 -12.12
N VAL A 180 0.37 -17.36 -12.34
CA VAL A 180 1.21 -17.19 -13.54
C VAL A 180 2.59 -17.83 -13.34
N GLU A 181 3.11 -17.84 -12.13
CA GLU A 181 4.44 -18.40 -11.82
C GLU A 181 4.44 -19.92 -11.65
N ASN A 182 3.29 -20.58 -11.66
CA ASN A 182 3.16 -22.04 -11.51
C ASN A 182 2.85 -22.77 -12.83
N VAL A 183 3.29 -22.24 -13.97
CA VAL A 183 3.17 -22.89 -15.28
C VAL A 183 4.52 -23.44 -15.71
#